data_e2088db48971bf2dce3be6e399475fea
#
_entry.id   e2088db48971bf2dce3be6e399475fea
#
_cell.length_a   1.000
_cell.length_b   1.000
_cell.length_c   1.000
_cell.angle_alpha   90.00
_cell.angle_beta   90.00
_cell.angle_gamma   90.00
#
_symmetry.space_group_name_H-M   'P 1'
#
loop_
_entity.id
_entity.type
_entity.pdbx_description
1 polymer ?
#
loop_
_entity_poly.entity_id
_entity_poly.type
_entity_poly.pdbx_seq_one_letter_code
_entity_poly.pdbx_strand_id
1 'polypeptide(L)'
;MYTTPDKDFNEVVLNFRGETNYTSMIKKVSEYNDRKDRIVDIMRKLLTMETTGQIMVLSHTKALLAYLYDAIEYRKLGTVGYYVGGMKQAALKETETKKIVLATYAMAEEALDIKTLTTLILATPKTDVTQAVGRILRVKHERPTVIDIVDPHPTFQNQWAKRRAFYNKQGYTILPDF
;
A
#
# COMPACT_ATOMS: atom_id res chain seq x y z
N MET A 1 -7.87 7.48 -8.75
CA MET A 1 -8.57 7.72 -7.46
C MET A 1 -9.60 6.62 -7.25
N TYR A 2 -9.71 6.12 -6.00
CA TYR A 2 -10.80 5.19 -5.66
C TYR A 2 -12.08 5.99 -5.36
N THR A 3 -13.17 5.63 -5.97
CA THR A 3 -14.48 6.27 -5.78
C THR A 3 -15.58 5.21 -5.73
N THR A 4 -16.60 5.47 -4.92
CA THR A 4 -17.79 4.64 -4.81
C THR A 4 -19.02 5.50 -4.56
N PRO A 5 -20.21 5.13 -5.05
CA PRO A 5 -21.46 5.83 -4.72
C PRO A 5 -21.96 5.53 -3.29
N ASP A 6 -21.31 4.62 -2.57
CA ASP A 6 -21.70 4.22 -1.21
C ASP A 6 -21.56 5.40 -0.25
N LYS A 7 -22.71 5.87 0.26
CA LYS A 7 -22.78 7.01 1.19
C LYS A 7 -22.10 6.72 2.53
N ASP A 8 -22.25 5.50 3.04
CA ASP A 8 -21.65 5.10 4.32
C ASP A 8 -20.12 5.09 4.23
N PHE A 9 -19.58 4.62 3.11
CA PHE A 9 -18.14 4.70 2.86
C PHE A 9 -17.65 6.15 2.79
N ASN A 10 -18.38 7.01 2.10
CA ASN A 10 -17.99 8.41 1.87
C ASN A 10 -18.15 9.29 3.10
N GLU A 11 -18.93 8.86 4.11
CA GLU A 11 -19.13 9.61 5.33
C GLU A 11 -17.87 9.66 6.20
N VAL A 12 -17.59 10.85 6.75
CA VAL A 12 -16.47 11.06 7.68
C VAL A 12 -16.88 10.65 9.09
N VAL A 13 -16.10 9.79 9.72
CA VAL A 13 -16.28 9.43 11.13
C VAL A 13 -15.65 10.52 12.00
N LEU A 14 -16.45 11.11 12.89
CA LEU A 14 -16.01 12.14 13.80
C LEU A 14 -15.80 11.59 15.22
N ASN A 15 -14.88 12.22 15.96
CA ASN A 15 -14.73 11.98 17.39
C ASN A 15 -15.76 12.83 18.19
N PHE A 16 -15.73 12.71 19.52
CA PHE A 16 -16.66 13.44 20.40
C PHE A 16 -16.47 14.97 20.36
N ARG A 17 -15.36 15.47 19.81
CA ARG A 17 -15.10 16.91 19.61
C ARG A 17 -15.55 17.42 18.23
N GLY A 18 -16.13 16.56 17.41
CA GLY A 18 -16.53 16.90 16.04
C GLY A 18 -15.37 16.95 15.05
N GLU A 19 -14.20 16.41 15.40
CA GLU A 19 -13.03 16.33 14.53
C GLU A 19 -12.97 14.95 13.84
N THR A 20 -12.31 14.85 12.71
CA THR A 20 -12.11 13.57 12.02
C THR A 20 -11.41 12.54 12.93
N ASN A 21 -12.05 11.40 13.13
CA ASN A 21 -11.44 10.27 13.80
C ASN A 21 -10.56 9.49 12.80
N TYR A 22 -9.29 9.82 12.77
CA TYR A 22 -8.34 9.27 11.79
C TYR A 22 -8.24 7.75 11.86
N THR A 23 -8.14 7.18 13.06
CA THR A 23 -8.04 5.73 13.24
C THR A 23 -9.27 5.01 12.69
N SER A 24 -10.47 5.55 12.95
CA SER A 24 -11.72 5.00 12.41
C SER A 24 -11.80 5.15 10.89
N MET A 25 -11.27 6.23 10.34
CA MET A 25 -11.21 6.42 8.89
C MET A 25 -10.24 5.42 8.22
N ILE A 26 -9.07 5.18 8.79
CA ILE A 26 -8.15 4.14 8.30
C ILE A 26 -8.81 2.76 8.36
N LYS A 27 -9.50 2.44 9.46
CA LYS A 27 -10.25 1.18 9.59
C LYS A 27 -11.31 1.06 8.49
N LYS A 28 -12.11 2.12 8.28
CA LYS A 28 -13.15 2.16 7.25
C LYS A 28 -12.61 1.82 5.86
N VAL A 29 -11.56 2.50 5.40
CA VAL A 29 -10.99 2.24 4.07
C VAL A 29 -10.28 0.90 3.97
N SER A 30 -9.72 0.41 5.07
CA SER A 30 -9.06 -0.89 5.13
C SER A 30 -10.04 -2.07 5.05
N GLU A 31 -11.23 -1.93 5.62
CA GLU A 31 -12.22 -3.01 5.73
C GLU A 31 -13.26 -3.00 4.59
N TYR A 32 -13.31 -1.96 3.78
CA TYR A 32 -14.30 -1.87 2.70
C TYR A 32 -14.02 -2.88 1.58
N ASN A 33 -14.95 -3.79 1.35
CA ASN A 33 -14.75 -4.95 0.50
C ASN A 33 -14.39 -4.60 -0.94
N ASP A 34 -15.14 -3.71 -1.59
CA ASP A 34 -14.88 -3.33 -2.99
C ASP A 34 -13.49 -2.70 -3.16
N ARG A 35 -13.04 -1.95 -2.15
CA ARG A 35 -11.70 -1.36 -2.16
C ARG A 35 -10.61 -2.42 -1.98
N LYS A 36 -10.82 -3.41 -1.10
CA LYS A 36 -9.90 -4.55 -0.95
C LYS A 36 -9.80 -5.35 -2.25
N ASP A 37 -10.92 -5.62 -2.90
CA ASP A 37 -10.97 -6.32 -4.17
C ASP A 37 -10.27 -5.52 -5.28
N ARG A 38 -10.40 -4.20 -5.27
CA ARG A 38 -9.66 -3.33 -6.19
C ARG A 38 -8.14 -3.45 -6.00
N ILE A 39 -7.66 -3.57 -4.77
CA ILE A 39 -6.23 -3.81 -4.49
C ILE A 39 -5.78 -5.14 -5.09
N VAL A 40 -6.58 -6.19 -4.93
CA VAL A 40 -6.29 -7.51 -5.50
C VAL A 40 -6.23 -7.44 -7.04
N ASP A 41 -7.16 -6.72 -7.66
CA ASP A 41 -7.16 -6.53 -9.12
C ASP A 41 -5.92 -5.76 -9.61
N ILE A 42 -5.49 -4.76 -8.88
CA ILE A 42 -4.25 -4.02 -9.16
C ILE A 42 -3.04 -4.97 -9.11
N MET A 43 -2.93 -5.80 -8.08
CA MET A 43 -1.85 -6.78 -7.97
C MET A 43 -1.87 -7.76 -9.14
N ARG A 44 -3.05 -8.28 -9.49
CA ARG A 44 -3.21 -9.19 -10.63
C ARG A 44 -2.74 -8.55 -11.93
N LYS A 45 -3.12 -7.30 -12.17
CA LYS A 45 -2.71 -6.54 -13.36
C LYS A 45 -1.20 -6.32 -13.38
N LEU A 46 -0.60 -5.92 -12.26
CA LEU A 46 0.86 -5.76 -12.14
C LEU A 46 1.62 -7.06 -12.48
N LEU A 47 1.12 -8.19 -12.00
CA LEU A 47 1.76 -9.50 -12.20
C LEU A 47 1.71 -9.99 -13.66
N THR A 48 0.84 -9.41 -14.50
CA THR A 48 0.83 -9.67 -15.94
C THR A 48 1.84 -8.83 -16.72
N MET A 49 2.44 -7.82 -16.09
CA MET A 49 3.41 -6.94 -16.74
C MET A 49 4.83 -7.53 -16.59
N GLU A 50 5.53 -7.70 -17.70
CA GLU A 50 6.91 -8.25 -17.72
C GLU A 50 7.91 -7.42 -16.91
N THR A 51 7.67 -6.12 -16.82
CA THR A 51 8.52 -5.17 -16.08
C THR A 51 8.32 -5.21 -14.57
N THR A 52 7.29 -5.90 -14.08
CA THR A 52 7.03 -6.00 -12.65
C THR A 52 7.94 -7.04 -12.00
N GLY A 53 8.88 -6.56 -11.20
CA GLY A 53 9.71 -7.41 -10.34
C GLY A 53 8.97 -7.78 -9.05
N GLN A 54 9.64 -7.62 -7.91
CA GLN A 54 9.06 -7.86 -6.59
C GLN A 54 8.14 -6.72 -6.16
N ILE A 55 6.99 -7.07 -5.60
CA ILE A 55 5.97 -6.12 -5.14
C ILE A 55 5.97 -6.07 -3.62
N MET A 56 5.91 -4.87 -3.05
CA MET A 56 5.59 -4.65 -1.64
C MET A 56 4.25 -3.95 -1.49
N VAL A 57 3.41 -4.46 -0.62
CA VAL A 57 2.14 -3.84 -0.23
C VAL A 57 2.26 -3.29 1.18
N LEU A 58 1.98 -2.01 1.36
CA LEU A 58 2.06 -1.32 2.64
C LEU A 58 0.68 -0.99 3.20
N SER A 59 0.47 -1.31 4.46
CA SER A 59 -0.78 -1.04 5.17
C SER A 59 -0.52 -0.62 6.62
N HIS A 60 -1.43 0.19 7.18
CA HIS A 60 -1.48 0.46 8.61
C HIS A 60 -2.01 -0.73 9.41
N THR A 61 -2.81 -1.60 8.80
CA THR A 61 -3.51 -2.68 9.50
C THR A 61 -3.04 -4.05 9.03
N LYS A 62 -2.79 -4.93 10.00
CA LYS A 62 -2.51 -6.35 9.72
C LYS A 62 -3.72 -7.08 9.14
N ALA A 63 -4.94 -6.66 9.50
CA ALA A 63 -6.17 -7.25 8.99
C ALA A 63 -6.30 -7.13 7.47
N LEU A 64 -5.96 -5.98 6.90
CA LEU A 64 -5.95 -5.81 5.45
C LEU A 64 -4.89 -6.71 4.80
N LEU A 65 -3.70 -6.80 5.38
CA LEU A 65 -2.65 -7.68 4.88
C LEU A 65 -3.07 -9.15 4.91
N ALA A 66 -3.77 -9.59 5.98
CA ALA A 66 -4.30 -10.95 6.08
C ALA A 66 -5.33 -11.25 4.97
N TYR A 67 -6.24 -10.31 4.71
CA TYR A 67 -7.19 -10.45 3.61
C TYR A 67 -6.47 -10.60 2.26
N LEU A 68 -5.48 -9.76 2.01
CA LEU A 68 -4.70 -9.81 0.76
C LEU A 68 -3.89 -11.12 0.65
N TYR A 69 -3.32 -11.59 1.75
CA TYR A 69 -2.61 -12.87 1.80
C TYR A 69 -3.53 -14.01 1.34
N ASP A 70 -4.71 -14.12 1.95
CA ASP A 70 -5.67 -15.15 1.62
C ASP A 70 -6.14 -15.06 0.15
N ALA A 71 -6.38 -13.85 -0.35
CA ALA A 71 -6.76 -13.63 -1.75
C ALA A 71 -5.65 -14.03 -2.74
N ILE A 72 -4.40 -13.73 -2.43
CA ILE A 72 -3.23 -14.08 -3.24
C ILE A 72 -3.06 -15.61 -3.30
N GLU A 73 -3.15 -16.29 -2.15
CA GLU A 73 -3.08 -17.74 -2.05
C GLU A 73 -4.23 -18.43 -2.78
N TYR A 74 -5.46 -17.99 -2.52
CA TYR A 74 -6.65 -18.57 -3.14
C TYR A 74 -6.63 -18.44 -4.67
N ARG A 75 -6.24 -17.28 -5.19
CA ARG A 75 -6.16 -16.99 -6.62
C ARG A 75 -4.84 -17.44 -7.27
N LYS A 76 -3.91 -17.97 -6.48
CA LYS A 76 -2.58 -18.44 -6.93
C LYS A 76 -1.82 -17.36 -7.73
N LEU A 77 -1.83 -16.14 -7.22
CA LEU A 77 -1.23 -14.99 -7.91
C LEU A 77 0.30 -14.99 -7.86
N GLY A 78 0.89 -15.63 -6.85
CA GLY A 78 2.34 -15.70 -6.69
C GLY A 78 2.73 -16.10 -5.27
N THR A 79 4.03 -16.21 -5.03
CA THR A 79 4.54 -16.41 -3.68
C THR A 79 4.34 -15.15 -2.84
N VAL A 80 3.95 -15.31 -1.59
CA VAL A 80 3.61 -14.22 -0.69
C VAL A 80 4.12 -14.48 0.72
N GLY A 81 4.49 -13.43 1.43
CA GLY A 81 4.88 -13.49 2.83
C GLY A 81 4.60 -12.20 3.56
N TYR A 82 4.48 -12.30 4.89
CA TYR A 82 4.34 -11.15 5.77
C TYR A 82 5.70 -10.55 6.14
N TYR A 83 5.73 -9.25 6.28
CA TYR A 83 6.83 -8.49 6.86
C TYR A 83 6.28 -7.53 7.90
N VAL A 84 5.97 -8.07 9.09
CA VAL A 84 5.26 -7.37 10.17
C VAL A 84 6.00 -7.51 11.49
N GLY A 85 5.71 -6.63 12.45
CA GLY A 85 6.33 -6.67 13.77
C GLY A 85 6.04 -7.99 14.52
N GLY A 86 7.02 -8.43 15.30
CA GLY A 86 6.95 -9.67 16.09
C GLY A 86 7.38 -10.93 15.34
N MET A 87 7.69 -10.86 14.05
CA MET A 87 8.22 -12.00 13.30
C MET A 87 9.70 -12.27 13.64
N LYS A 88 10.08 -13.54 13.64
CA LYS A 88 11.49 -13.96 13.78
C LYS A 88 12.29 -13.60 12.53
N GLN A 89 13.57 -13.32 12.69
CA GLN A 89 14.48 -12.95 11.60
C GLN A 89 14.50 -13.95 10.46
N ALA A 90 14.46 -15.25 10.74
CA ALA A 90 14.41 -16.29 9.72
C ALA A 90 13.15 -16.18 8.85
N ALA A 91 11.98 -15.89 9.45
CA ALA A 91 10.73 -15.71 8.74
C ALA A 91 10.72 -14.42 7.89
N LEU A 92 11.29 -13.32 8.41
CA LEU A 92 11.47 -12.08 7.68
C LEU A 92 12.37 -12.27 6.44
N LYS A 93 13.49 -12.97 6.59
CA LYS A 93 14.40 -13.29 5.48
C LYS A 93 13.74 -14.17 4.43
N GLU A 94 12.92 -15.13 4.83
CA GLU A 94 12.15 -15.94 3.90
C GLU A 94 11.18 -15.07 3.09
N THR A 95 10.47 -14.15 3.73
CA THR A 95 9.56 -13.21 3.05
C THR A 95 10.29 -12.35 2.02
N GLU A 96 11.54 -11.95 2.28
CA GLU A 96 12.34 -11.16 1.33
C GLU A 96 12.54 -11.85 -0.02
N THR A 97 12.38 -13.17 -0.10
CA THR A 97 12.47 -13.95 -1.33
C THR A 97 11.16 -14.11 -2.09
N LYS A 98 10.04 -13.70 -1.49
CA LYS A 98 8.70 -13.86 -2.08
C LYS A 98 8.45 -12.81 -3.17
N LYS A 99 7.61 -13.17 -4.13
CA LYS A 99 7.18 -12.23 -5.18
C LYS A 99 6.40 -11.05 -4.62
N ILE A 100 5.58 -11.30 -3.60
CA ILE A 100 4.73 -10.31 -2.96
C ILE A 100 5.06 -10.26 -1.46
N VAL A 101 5.45 -9.08 -0.99
CA VAL A 101 5.77 -8.81 0.40
C VAL A 101 4.67 -7.94 1.00
N LEU A 102 4.01 -8.42 2.04
CA LEU A 102 2.94 -7.72 2.76
C LEU A 102 3.50 -7.14 4.05
N ALA A 103 3.71 -5.84 4.08
CA ALA A 103 4.37 -5.14 5.20
C ALA A 103 3.48 -4.08 5.84
N THR A 104 3.65 -3.89 7.14
CA THR A 104 3.15 -2.66 7.78
C THR A 104 4.08 -1.49 7.49
N TYR A 105 3.54 -0.28 7.49
CA TYR A 105 4.36 0.93 7.32
C TYR A 105 5.49 1.02 8.34
N ALA A 106 5.21 0.67 9.60
CA ALA A 106 6.21 0.67 10.67
C ALA A 106 7.42 -0.21 10.34
N MET A 107 7.19 -1.44 9.88
CA MET A 107 8.28 -2.35 9.51
C MET A 107 9.04 -1.91 8.25
N ALA A 108 8.36 -1.33 7.28
CA ALA A 108 8.99 -0.81 6.08
C ALA A 108 9.90 0.39 6.38
N GLU A 109 9.53 1.22 7.34
CA GLU A 109 10.33 2.38 7.76
C GLU A 109 11.58 1.99 8.55
N GLU A 110 11.49 0.97 9.40
CA GLU A 110 12.56 0.62 10.33
C GLU A 110 13.66 -0.28 9.74
N ALA A 111 13.29 -1.31 9.01
CA ALA A 111 14.20 -2.43 8.80
C ALA A 111 14.38 -2.90 7.34
N LEU A 112 13.63 -2.39 6.40
CA LEU A 112 13.54 -3.00 5.09
C LEU A 112 14.73 -2.64 4.18
N ASP A 113 15.54 -3.62 3.85
CA ASP A 113 16.65 -3.49 2.89
C ASP A 113 16.53 -4.54 1.76
N ILE A 114 15.35 -4.67 1.19
CA ILE A 114 15.11 -5.58 0.06
C ILE A 114 15.46 -4.87 -1.24
N LYS A 115 16.58 -5.27 -1.85
CA LYS A 115 17.13 -4.64 -3.06
C LYS A 115 16.38 -5.00 -4.35
N THR A 116 15.58 -6.05 -4.31
CA THR A 116 14.84 -6.58 -5.47
C THR A 116 13.45 -5.97 -5.65
N LEU A 117 13.02 -5.11 -4.75
CA LEU A 117 11.75 -4.41 -4.85
C LEU A 117 11.72 -3.41 -5.99
N THR A 118 10.77 -3.57 -6.90
CA THR A 118 10.55 -2.69 -8.05
C THR A 118 9.22 -1.93 -7.97
N THR A 119 8.27 -2.44 -7.20
CA THR A 119 6.91 -1.95 -7.17
C THR A 119 6.40 -1.86 -5.74
N LEU A 120 5.78 -0.74 -5.44
CA LEU A 120 5.18 -0.45 -4.15
C LEU A 120 3.68 -0.18 -4.31
N ILE A 121 2.85 -0.79 -3.47
CA ILE A 121 1.42 -0.46 -3.37
C ILE A 121 1.16 0.15 -1.99
N LEU A 122 0.70 1.39 -1.97
CA LEU A 122 0.22 2.05 -0.76
C LEU A 122 -1.25 1.66 -0.54
N ALA A 123 -1.49 0.59 0.21
CA ALA A 123 -2.83 0.03 0.38
C ALA A 123 -3.71 0.86 1.30
N THR A 124 -3.13 1.60 2.22
CA THR A 124 -3.83 2.57 3.07
C THR A 124 -3.16 3.94 3.00
N PRO A 125 -3.93 5.04 3.12
CA PRO A 125 -3.39 6.39 3.01
C PRO A 125 -2.39 6.74 4.11
N LYS A 126 -1.33 7.42 3.75
CA LYS A 126 -0.31 7.94 4.66
C LYS A 126 0.15 9.33 4.22
N THR A 127 0.53 10.18 5.17
CA THR A 127 0.98 11.55 4.87
C THR A 127 2.38 11.55 4.27
N ASP A 128 3.33 10.96 4.97
CA ASP A 128 4.76 10.95 4.58
C ASP A 128 5.18 9.55 4.15
N VAL A 129 5.55 9.41 2.90
CA VAL A 129 6.03 8.15 2.30
C VAL A 129 7.51 8.24 1.89
N THR A 130 8.19 9.32 2.26
CA THR A 130 9.57 9.60 1.84
C THR A 130 10.52 8.45 2.19
N GLN A 131 10.42 7.91 3.41
CA GLN A 131 11.28 6.81 3.83
C GLN A 131 10.96 5.50 3.10
N ALA A 132 9.68 5.14 3.02
CA ALA A 132 9.25 3.90 2.36
C ALA A 132 9.61 3.91 0.87
N VAL A 133 9.24 4.96 0.16
CA VAL A 133 9.55 5.14 -1.27
C VAL A 133 11.06 5.24 -1.49
N GLY A 134 11.77 6.03 -0.67
CA GLY A 134 13.21 6.19 -0.76
C GLY A 134 13.99 4.89 -0.57
N ARG A 135 13.53 3.98 0.29
CA ARG A 135 14.17 2.67 0.47
C ARG A 135 14.03 1.76 -0.73
N ILE A 136 12.85 1.73 -1.33
CA ILE A 136 12.58 0.92 -2.52
C ILE A 136 13.37 1.40 -3.73
N LEU A 137 13.61 2.71 -3.81
CA LEU A 137 14.31 3.34 -4.92
C LEU A 137 15.83 3.45 -4.72
N ARG A 138 16.39 2.86 -3.64
CA ARG A 138 17.84 2.83 -3.41
C ARG A 138 18.61 2.11 -4.51
N VAL A 139 18.01 1.12 -5.12
CA VAL A 139 18.57 0.42 -6.26
C VAL A 139 17.98 0.99 -7.53
N LYS A 140 18.85 1.31 -8.48
CA LYS A 140 18.42 1.83 -9.77
C LYS A 140 17.71 0.74 -10.56
N HIS A 141 16.39 0.77 -10.59
CA HIS A 141 15.57 -0.11 -11.42
C HIS A 141 15.19 0.61 -12.71
N GLU A 142 14.92 -0.17 -13.75
CA GLU A 142 14.53 0.38 -15.06
C GLU A 142 13.20 1.15 -14.98
N ARG A 143 12.24 0.66 -14.20
CA ARG A 143 10.92 1.27 -14.01
C ARG A 143 10.38 1.08 -12.59
N PRO A 144 10.91 1.79 -11.60
CA PRO A 144 10.32 1.75 -10.26
C PRO A 144 8.90 2.34 -10.30
N THR A 145 7.95 1.61 -9.73
CA THR A 145 6.52 1.95 -9.79
C THR A 145 5.94 2.07 -8.40
N VAL A 146 5.19 3.13 -8.16
CA VAL A 146 4.39 3.31 -6.93
C VAL A 146 2.91 3.38 -7.32
N ILE A 147 2.11 2.48 -6.78
CA ILE A 147 0.66 2.52 -6.88
C ILE A 147 0.12 3.18 -5.61
N ASP A 148 -0.44 4.34 -5.76
CA ASP A 148 -0.99 5.15 -4.68
C ASP A 148 -2.52 5.17 -4.77
N ILE A 149 -3.19 4.52 -3.81
CA ILE A 149 -4.65 4.47 -3.78
C ILE A 149 -5.15 5.70 -3.03
N VAL A 150 -5.73 6.62 -3.77
CA VAL A 150 -6.23 7.88 -3.25
C VAL A 150 -7.73 7.76 -2.94
N ASP A 151 -8.07 7.90 -1.68
CA ASP A 151 -9.45 7.85 -1.18
C ASP A 151 -10.11 9.23 -1.19
N PRO A 152 -11.46 9.32 -1.33
CA PRO A 152 -12.16 10.60 -1.57
C PRO A 152 -12.34 11.49 -0.35
N HIS A 153 -12.10 10.99 0.85
CA HIS A 153 -12.34 11.71 2.10
C HIS A 153 -11.39 12.92 2.24
N PRO A 154 -11.85 14.05 2.80
CA PRO A 154 -11.02 15.26 2.91
C PRO A 154 -9.66 15.05 3.57
N THR A 155 -9.61 14.28 4.67
CA THR A 155 -8.35 13.98 5.35
C THR A 155 -7.36 13.24 4.43
N PHE A 156 -7.84 12.30 3.62
CA PHE A 156 -7.00 11.53 2.69
C PHE A 156 -6.63 12.33 1.44
N GLN A 157 -7.49 13.26 1.01
CA GLN A 157 -7.15 14.20 -0.06
C GLN A 157 -6.03 15.16 0.38
N ASN A 158 -6.04 15.63 1.62
CA ASN A 158 -4.97 16.45 2.17
C ASN A 158 -3.64 15.68 2.24
N GLN A 159 -3.67 14.41 2.62
CA GLN A 159 -2.48 13.55 2.60
C GLN A 159 -1.97 13.30 1.18
N TRP A 160 -2.88 13.08 0.24
CA TRP A 160 -2.55 12.93 -1.18
C TRP A 160 -1.84 14.16 -1.72
N ALA A 161 -2.31 15.36 -1.40
CA ALA A 161 -1.66 16.59 -1.84
C ALA A 161 -0.18 16.65 -1.42
N LYS A 162 0.15 16.20 -0.21
CA LYS A 162 1.53 16.13 0.29
C LYS A 162 2.35 15.05 -0.43
N ARG A 163 1.79 13.86 -0.63
CA ARG A 163 2.48 12.80 -1.39
C ARG A 163 2.71 13.21 -2.84
N ARG A 164 1.71 13.84 -3.48
CA ARG A 164 1.83 14.36 -4.85
C ARG A 164 2.96 15.37 -4.97
N ALA A 165 3.08 16.30 -4.03
CA ALA A 165 4.18 17.26 -3.99
C ALA A 165 5.54 16.56 -3.89
N PHE A 166 5.64 15.54 -3.04
CA PHE A 166 6.86 14.72 -2.93
C PHE A 166 7.19 14.00 -4.24
N TYR A 167 6.21 13.34 -4.88
CA TYR A 167 6.43 12.65 -6.16
C TYR A 167 6.91 13.61 -7.24
N ASN A 168 6.28 14.79 -7.35
CA ASN A 168 6.68 15.80 -8.31
C ASN A 168 8.13 16.30 -8.05
N LYS A 169 8.48 16.53 -6.79
CA LYS A 169 9.84 16.94 -6.40
C LYS A 169 10.88 15.88 -6.76
N GLN A 170 10.53 14.61 -6.68
CA GLN A 170 11.41 13.49 -7.03
C GLN A 170 11.45 13.18 -8.54
N GLY A 171 10.70 13.90 -9.35
CA GLY A 171 10.68 13.72 -10.80
C GLY A 171 9.84 12.53 -11.28
N TYR A 172 8.89 12.05 -10.47
CA TYR A 172 7.98 10.97 -10.89
C TYR A 172 6.96 11.47 -11.91
N THR A 173 6.65 10.62 -12.87
CA THR A 173 5.49 10.81 -13.74
C THR A 173 4.26 10.25 -13.05
N ILE A 174 3.27 11.11 -12.79
CA ILE A 174 2.02 10.72 -12.16
C ILE A 174 0.99 10.41 -13.24
N LEU A 175 0.52 9.15 -13.26
CA LEU A 175 -0.54 8.70 -14.14
C LEU A 175 -1.85 8.62 -13.34
N PRO A 176 -2.99 9.09 -13.89
CA PRO A 176 -4.24 9.19 -13.13
C PRO A 176 -4.90 7.84 -12.84
N ASP A 177 -4.70 6.86 -13.70
CA ASP A 177 -5.36 5.56 -13.63
C ASP A 177 -4.40 4.41 -13.88
N PHE A 178 -4.74 3.30 -13.25
CA PHE A 178 -4.01 2.05 -13.40
C PHE A 178 -4.94 0.86 -13.62
#